data_310c40732c53fc014e66ff8cce742c82
#
_entry.id   310c40732c53fc014e66ff8cce742c82
#
_cell.length_a   1.000
_cell.length_b   1.000
_cell.length_c   1.000
_cell.angle_alpha   90.00
_cell.angle_beta   90.00
_cell.angle_gamma   90.00
#
_symmetry.space_group_name_H-M   'P 1'
#
loop_
_entity.id
_entity.type
_entity.pdbx_description
1 polymer ?
#
loop_
_entity_poly.entity_id
_entity_poly.type
_entity_poly.pdbx_seq_one_letter_code
_entity_poly.pdbx_strand_id
1 'polypeptide(L)'
;MAVDREHLLRAAADFLGRRPNATQDEIAAAVGVSRATLHRHFAGKPALLAALDDLAIAEMRGALDTARLQDDSATDALRRLVAACEPVSPYLALLYSQSQDVDMDASLKGWADIDAEMTTLFERGQRAGEFRPDLTAAWLTEALYSLVAGYAWASQVGRVPARDFNRMITELLLNGVQTP
;
A
#
# COMPACT_ATOMS: atom_id res chain seq x y z
N MET A 1 -22.26 12.03 -19.46
CA MET A 1 -21.02 12.36 -18.74
C MET A 1 -20.03 11.22 -18.98
N ALA A 2 -18.81 11.52 -19.44
CA ALA A 2 -17.76 10.50 -19.50
C ALA A 2 -17.45 10.08 -18.06
N VAL A 3 -17.48 8.79 -17.79
CA VAL A 3 -17.14 8.25 -16.47
C VAL A 3 -15.62 8.40 -16.34
N ASP A 4 -15.19 9.07 -15.29
CA ASP A 4 -13.78 9.29 -15.02
C ASP A 4 -13.11 7.94 -14.68
N ARG A 5 -12.02 7.62 -15.40
CA ARG A 5 -11.27 6.37 -15.25
C ARG A 5 -10.70 6.22 -13.85
N GLU A 6 -10.19 7.30 -13.27
CA GLU A 6 -9.61 7.29 -11.94
C GLU A 6 -10.68 7.06 -10.87
N HIS A 7 -11.83 7.72 -11.00
CA HIS A 7 -12.96 7.48 -10.10
C HIS A 7 -13.43 6.02 -10.13
N LEU A 8 -13.53 5.42 -11.33
CA LEU A 8 -13.86 4.00 -11.48
C LEU A 8 -12.83 3.10 -10.79
N LEU A 9 -11.55 3.45 -10.92
CA LEU A 9 -10.46 2.67 -10.37
C LEU A 9 -10.48 2.69 -8.83
N ARG A 10 -10.66 3.86 -8.22
CA ARG A 10 -10.78 4.01 -6.78
C ARG A 10 -12.02 3.28 -6.22
N ALA A 11 -13.17 3.40 -6.88
CA ALA A 11 -14.38 2.70 -6.48
C ALA A 11 -14.25 1.17 -6.62
N ALA A 12 -13.54 0.70 -7.65
CA ALA A 12 -13.23 -0.73 -7.82
C ALA A 12 -12.29 -1.25 -6.73
N ALA A 13 -11.29 -0.46 -6.32
CA ALA A 13 -10.40 -0.79 -5.21
C ALA A 13 -11.18 -0.99 -3.90
N ASP A 14 -12.03 -0.04 -3.56
CA ASP A 14 -12.87 -0.11 -2.35
C ASP A 14 -13.78 -1.34 -2.34
N PHE A 15 -14.34 -1.70 -3.48
CA PHE A 15 -15.20 -2.87 -3.60
C PHE A 15 -14.41 -4.18 -3.51
N LEU A 16 -13.29 -4.29 -4.24
CA LEU A 16 -12.41 -5.46 -4.25
C LEU A 16 -11.74 -5.68 -2.88
N GLY A 17 -11.42 -4.62 -2.15
CA GLY A 17 -10.92 -4.73 -0.77
C GLY A 17 -11.88 -5.51 0.13
N ARG A 18 -13.19 -5.34 -0.05
CA ARG A 18 -14.23 -6.07 0.69
C ARG A 18 -14.62 -7.41 0.06
N ARG A 19 -14.42 -7.58 -1.25
CA ARG A 19 -14.77 -8.77 -2.03
C ARG A 19 -13.66 -9.11 -3.03
N PRO A 20 -12.54 -9.67 -2.57
CA PRO A 20 -11.36 -9.94 -3.41
C PRO A 20 -11.66 -10.84 -4.61
N ASN A 21 -12.59 -11.78 -4.45
CA ASN A 21 -12.96 -12.76 -5.47
C ASN A 21 -14.13 -12.30 -6.38
N ALA A 22 -14.49 -11.02 -6.33
CA ALA A 22 -15.57 -10.50 -7.15
C ALA A 22 -15.31 -10.68 -8.65
N THR A 23 -16.36 -11.01 -9.37
CA THR A 23 -16.38 -11.09 -10.83
C THR A 23 -16.43 -9.68 -11.45
N GLN A 24 -16.07 -9.57 -12.73
CA GLN A 24 -16.19 -8.30 -13.46
C GLN A 24 -17.61 -7.73 -13.47
N ASP A 25 -18.63 -8.60 -13.49
CA ASP A 25 -20.03 -8.17 -13.45
C ASP A 25 -20.40 -7.55 -12.10
N GLU A 26 -19.94 -8.15 -11.00
CA GLU A 26 -20.13 -7.61 -9.66
C GLU A 26 -19.37 -6.30 -9.45
N ILE A 27 -18.14 -6.21 -9.98
CA ILE A 27 -17.36 -4.95 -9.93
C ILE A 27 -18.07 -3.86 -10.72
N ALA A 28 -18.51 -4.14 -11.97
CA ALA A 28 -19.21 -3.16 -12.79
C ALA A 28 -20.49 -2.65 -12.13
N ALA A 29 -21.28 -3.56 -11.56
CA ALA A 29 -22.49 -3.22 -10.81
C ALA A 29 -22.18 -2.34 -9.57
N ALA A 30 -21.14 -2.68 -8.84
CA ALA A 30 -20.73 -1.95 -7.62
C ALA A 30 -20.24 -0.53 -7.92
N VAL A 31 -19.54 -0.33 -9.05
CA VAL A 31 -19.05 1.00 -9.46
C VAL A 31 -20.06 1.78 -10.31
N GLY A 32 -21.26 1.23 -10.51
CA GLY A 32 -22.38 1.93 -11.17
C GLY A 32 -22.26 2.04 -12.70
N VAL A 33 -21.56 1.09 -13.36
CA VAL A 33 -21.42 1.08 -14.81
C VAL A 33 -21.83 -0.28 -15.42
N SER A 34 -22.03 -0.32 -16.74
CA SER A 34 -22.21 -1.60 -17.44
C SER A 34 -20.88 -2.36 -17.53
N ARG A 35 -20.95 -3.71 -17.62
CA ARG A 35 -19.78 -4.56 -17.90
C ARG A 35 -19.02 -4.10 -19.15
N ALA A 36 -19.73 -3.72 -20.21
CA ALA A 36 -19.13 -3.23 -21.45
C ALA A 36 -18.35 -1.91 -21.21
N THR A 37 -18.86 -1.04 -20.35
CA THR A 37 -18.17 0.20 -19.97
C THR A 37 -16.93 -0.09 -19.15
N LEU A 38 -17.02 -0.98 -18.15
CA LEU A 38 -15.85 -1.38 -17.35
C LEU A 38 -14.80 -2.05 -18.26
N HIS A 39 -15.21 -2.96 -19.13
CA HIS A 39 -14.29 -3.65 -20.05
C HIS A 39 -13.61 -2.70 -21.04
N ARG A 40 -14.26 -1.63 -21.47
CA ARG A 40 -13.64 -0.62 -22.33
C ARG A 40 -12.50 0.15 -21.61
N HIS A 41 -12.61 0.34 -20.29
CA HIS A 41 -11.56 0.96 -19.49
C HIS A 41 -10.49 -0.03 -19.04
N PHE A 42 -10.89 -1.26 -18.74
CA PHE A 42 -10.02 -2.33 -18.23
C PHE A 42 -10.40 -3.65 -18.90
N ALA A 43 -9.53 -4.12 -19.79
CA ALA A 43 -9.76 -5.34 -20.59
C ALA A 43 -9.62 -6.62 -19.74
N GLY A 44 -10.52 -6.81 -18.79
CA GLY A 44 -10.52 -7.93 -17.87
C GLY A 44 -10.01 -7.60 -16.46
N LYS A 45 -10.14 -8.56 -15.53
CA LYS A 45 -9.66 -8.42 -14.15
C LYS A 45 -8.15 -8.19 -14.08
N PRO A 46 -7.29 -8.89 -14.86
CA PRO A 46 -5.84 -8.62 -14.84
C PRO A 46 -5.49 -7.18 -15.20
N ALA A 47 -6.12 -6.60 -16.23
CA ALA A 47 -5.88 -5.21 -16.62
C ALA A 47 -6.37 -4.20 -15.56
N LEU A 48 -7.44 -4.53 -14.84
CA LEU A 48 -7.90 -3.73 -13.71
C LEU A 48 -6.89 -3.80 -12.55
N LEU A 49 -6.39 -4.98 -12.21
CA LEU A 49 -5.40 -5.16 -11.14
C LEU A 49 -4.07 -4.47 -11.48
N ALA A 50 -3.62 -4.55 -12.72
CA ALA A 50 -2.43 -3.81 -13.16
C ALA A 50 -2.63 -2.29 -13.01
N ALA A 51 -3.79 -1.75 -13.38
CA ALA A 51 -4.08 -0.34 -13.20
C ALA A 51 -4.19 0.07 -11.72
N LEU A 52 -4.62 -0.84 -10.84
CA LEU A 52 -4.65 -0.63 -9.38
C LEU A 52 -3.24 -0.66 -8.78
N ASP A 53 -2.34 -1.50 -9.30
CA ASP A 53 -0.93 -1.53 -8.94
C ASP A 53 -0.23 -0.22 -9.34
N ASP A 54 -0.42 0.25 -10.57
CA ASP A 54 0.07 1.55 -11.03
C ASP A 54 -0.40 2.70 -10.12
N LEU A 55 -1.68 2.67 -9.71
CA LEU A 55 -2.24 3.68 -8.80
C LEU A 55 -1.60 3.58 -7.41
N ALA A 56 -1.43 2.38 -6.87
CA ALA A 56 -0.77 2.15 -5.59
C ALA A 56 0.68 2.66 -5.59
N ILE A 57 1.42 2.43 -6.68
CA ILE A 57 2.78 2.95 -6.89
C ILE A 57 2.77 4.49 -6.88
N ALA A 58 1.85 5.12 -7.60
CA ALA A 58 1.75 6.58 -7.65
C ALA A 58 1.41 7.18 -6.29
N GLU A 59 0.46 6.60 -5.56
CA GLU A 59 0.08 7.03 -4.20
C GLU A 59 1.25 6.82 -3.22
N MET A 60 1.99 5.71 -3.33
CA MET A 60 3.12 5.44 -2.46
C MET A 60 4.29 6.42 -2.72
N ARG A 61 4.56 6.78 -3.98
CA ARG A 61 5.53 7.84 -4.31
C ARG A 61 5.13 9.17 -3.66
N GLY A 62 3.86 9.56 -3.74
CA GLY A 62 3.33 10.74 -3.06
C GLY A 62 3.48 10.67 -1.53
N ALA A 63 3.36 9.47 -0.94
CA ALA A 63 3.60 9.25 0.48
C ALA A 63 5.08 9.44 0.85
N LEU A 64 6.01 8.92 0.04
CA LEU A 64 7.46 9.13 0.23
C LEU A 64 7.84 10.60 0.13
N ASP A 65 7.35 11.31 -0.89
CA ASP A 65 7.57 12.76 -1.07
C ASP A 65 7.07 13.54 0.16
N THR A 66 5.88 13.20 0.67
CA THR A 66 5.29 13.82 1.86
C THR A 66 6.11 13.52 3.12
N ALA A 67 6.60 12.29 3.25
CA ALA A 67 7.37 11.84 4.41
C ALA A 67 8.77 12.44 4.48
N ARG A 68 9.33 12.89 3.36
CA ARG A 68 10.67 13.49 3.27
C ARG A 68 11.71 12.66 4.03
N LEU A 69 11.97 11.46 3.52
CA LEU A 69 12.72 10.42 4.23
C LEU A 69 14.15 10.82 4.62
N GLN A 70 14.71 11.86 3.99
CA GLN A 70 16.07 12.33 4.26
C GLN A 70 16.16 13.40 5.37
N ASP A 71 15.01 13.96 5.78
CA ASP A 71 14.96 15.00 6.79
C ASP A 71 14.95 14.39 8.19
N ASP A 72 15.58 15.07 9.15
CA ASP A 72 15.61 14.75 10.58
C ASP A 72 16.17 13.33 10.91
N SER A 73 15.81 12.81 12.08
CA SER A 73 16.16 11.44 12.50
C SER A 73 15.45 10.39 11.64
N ALA A 74 16.04 9.20 11.53
CA ALA A 74 15.39 8.10 10.84
C ALA A 74 14.07 7.69 11.52
N THR A 75 14.02 7.80 12.83
CA THR A 75 12.83 7.57 13.65
C THR A 75 11.69 8.53 13.29
N ASP A 76 11.98 9.83 13.15
CA ASP A 76 10.96 10.82 12.81
C ASP A 76 10.51 10.69 11.35
N ALA A 77 11.45 10.39 10.44
CA ALA A 77 11.13 10.08 9.05
C ALA A 77 10.20 8.84 8.94
N LEU A 78 10.47 7.79 9.72
CA LEU A 78 9.61 6.59 9.77
C LEU A 78 8.20 6.91 10.30
N ARG A 79 8.08 7.76 11.32
CA ARG A 79 6.76 8.21 11.82
C ARG A 79 5.97 8.96 10.74
N ARG A 80 6.63 9.85 9.99
CA ARG A 80 5.99 10.57 8.87
C ARG A 80 5.59 9.61 7.76
N LEU A 81 6.44 8.64 7.43
CA LEU A 81 6.14 7.63 6.41
C LEU A 81 4.91 6.80 6.80
N VAL A 82 4.84 6.29 8.02
CA VAL A 82 3.66 5.55 8.50
C VAL A 82 2.39 6.39 8.36
N ALA A 83 2.43 7.65 8.78
CA ALA A 83 1.26 8.54 8.64
C ALA A 83 0.88 8.77 7.17
N ALA A 84 1.86 8.96 6.28
CA ALA A 84 1.64 9.15 4.85
C ALA A 84 1.15 7.87 4.13
N CYS A 85 1.37 6.69 4.70
CA CYS A 85 0.88 5.41 4.15
C CYS A 85 -0.62 5.15 4.43
N GLU A 86 -1.29 5.92 5.28
CA GLU A 86 -2.71 5.69 5.60
C GLU A 86 -3.60 5.65 4.34
N PRO A 87 -3.53 6.63 3.40
CA PRO A 87 -4.33 6.59 2.18
C PRO A 87 -3.92 5.51 1.19
N VAL A 88 -2.67 4.99 1.27
CA VAL A 88 -2.18 3.90 0.41
C VAL A 88 -2.62 2.53 0.92
N SER A 89 -2.91 2.41 2.20
CA SER A 89 -3.12 1.14 2.89
C SER A 89 -4.22 0.24 2.28
N PRO A 90 -5.36 0.75 1.76
CA PRO A 90 -6.36 -0.09 1.11
C PRO A 90 -5.86 -0.76 -0.18
N TYR A 91 -5.00 -0.05 -0.94
CA TYR A 91 -4.42 -0.59 -2.18
C TYR A 91 -3.42 -1.70 -1.86
N LEU A 92 -2.57 -1.51 -0.86
CA LEU A 92 -1.63 -2.55 -0.40
C LEU A 92 -2.38 -3.80 0.09
N ALA A 93 -3.43 -3.64 0.91
CA ALA A 93 -4.25 -4.75 1.36
C ALA A 93 -4.87 -5.53 0.19
N LEU A 94 -5.35 -4.81 -0.83
CA LEU A 94 -5.91 -5.40 -2.04
C LEU A 94 -4.84 -6.19 -2.82
N LEU A 95 -3.69 -5.59 -3.11
CA LEU A 95 -2.62 -6.23 -3.88
C LEU A 95 -2.09 -7.49 -3.17
N TYR A 96 -1.91 -7.45 -1.86
CA TYR A 96 -1.54 -8.63 -1.08
C TYR A 96 -2.59 -9.75 -1.17
N SER A 97 -3.89 -9.40 -1.20
CA SER A 97 -4.97 -10.38 -1.33
C SER A 97 -5.11 -10.96 -2.74
N GLN A 98 -4.59 -10.28 -3.76
CA GLN A 98 -4.70 -10.64 -5.19
C GLN A 98 -3.36 -11.07 -5.79
N SER A 99 -2.36 -11.37 -4.99
CA SER A 99 -0.99 -11.66 -5.43
C SER A 99 -0.89 -12.78 -6.49
N GLN A 100 -1.84 -13.70 -6.56
CA GLN A 100 -1.88 -14.77 -7.58
C GLN A 100 -2.36 -14.28 -8.97
N ASP A 101 -3.07 -13.16 -9.02
CA ASP A 101 -3.67 -12.60 -10.24
C ASP A 101 -2.87 -11.40 -10.79
N VAL A 102 -1.81 -10.97 -10.09
CA VAL A 102 -0.92 -9.86 -10.47
C VAL A 102 0.29 -10.39 -11.22
N ASP A 103 0.71 -9.69 -12.28
CA ASP A 103 2.01 -9.93 -12.93
C ASP A 103 3.13 -9.51 -11.97
N MET A 104 3.69 -10.48 -11.26
CA MET A 104 4.67 -10.23 -10.21
C MET A 104 5.95 -9.57 -10.74
N ASP A 105 6.42 -9.94 -11.94
CA ASP A 105 7.65 -9.36 -12.51
C ASP A 105 7.46 -7.91 -12.88
N ALA A 106 6.30 -7.54 -13.42
CA ALA A 106 5.97 -6.15 -13.73
C ALA A 106 5.79 -5.32 -12.46
N SER A 107 5.07 -5.85 -11.48
CA SER A 107 4.85 -5.21 -10.18
C SER A 107 6.18 -4.95 -9.46
N LEU A 108 7.04 -5.96 -9.30
CA LEU A 108 8.36 -5.79 -8.66
C LEU A 108 9.21 -4.70 -9.31
N LYS A 109 9.17 -4.57 -10.64
CA LYS A 109 9.88 -3.47 -11.35
C LYS A 109 9.30 -2.10 -11.03
N GLY A 110 7.98 -2.00 -10.93
CA GLY A 110 7.30 -0.74 -10.60
C GLY A 110 7.61 -0.26 -9.17
N TRP A 111 7.76 -1.19 -8.22
CA TRP A 111 8.03 -0.90 -6.81
C TRP A 111 9.52 -0.72 -6.49
N ALA A 112 10.45 -1.12 -7.38
CA ALA A 112 11.89 -1.22 -7.09
C ALA A 112 12.53 0.07 -6.53
N ASP A 113 12.18 1.23 -7.09
CA ASP A 113 12.72 2.52 -6.61
C ASP A 113 12.16 2.89 -5.22
N ILE A 114 10.88 2.59 -4.99
CA ILE A 114 10.20 2.82 -3.70
C ILE A 114 10.86 1.94 -2.62
N ASP A 115 11.08 0.67 -2.93
CA ASP A 115 11.74 -0.28 -2.04
C ASP A 115 13.16 0.16 -1.71
N ALA A 116 13.90 0.67 -2.70
CA ALA A 116 15.26 1.18 -2.51
C ALA A 116 15.28 2.40 -1.58
N GLU A 117 14.35 3.35 -1.73
CA GLU A 117 14.24 4.53 -0.85
C GLU A 117 13.89 4.13 0.58
N MET A 118 12.92 3.24 0.76
CA MET A 118 12.52 2.76 2.10
C MET A 118 13.64 1.96 2.76
N THR A 119 14.33 1.08 2.01
CA THR A 119 15.48 0.34 2.49
C THR A 119 16.59 1.30 2.93
N THR A 120 16.86 2.35 2.17
CA THR A 120 17.83 3.40 2.51
C THR A 120 17.48 4.11 3.83
N LEU A 121 16.20 4.37 4.10
CA LEU A 121 15.77 4.92 5.39
C LEU A 121 16.15 3.99 6.55
N PHE A 122 15.85 2.70 6.45
CA PHE A 122 16.18 1.73 7.49
C PHE A 122 17.70 1.59 7.68
N GLU A 123 18.48 1.51 6.59
CA GLU A 123 19.95 1.50 6.67
C GLU A 123 20.51 2.76 7.32
N ARG A 124 19.93 3.94 7.04
CA ARG A 124 20.31 5.18 7.67
C ARG A 124 20.09 5.13 9.18
N GLY A 125 18.94 4.64 9.61
CA GLY A 125 18.64 4.48 11.04
C GLY A 125 19.55 3.47 11.74
N GLN A 126 19.89 2.36 11.08
CA GLN A 126 20.84 1.38 11.59
C GLN A 126 22.25 1.96 11.75
N ARG A 127 22.75 2.69 10.74
CA ARG A 127 24.05 3.38 10.82
C ARG A 127 24.11 4.46 11.89
N ALA A 128 22.98 5.13 12.16
CA ALA A 128 22.86 6.13 13.22
C ALA A 128 22.64 5.53 14.62
N GLY A 129 22.48 4.20 14.74
CA GLY A 129 22.17 3.53 16.01
C GLY A 129 20.74 3.73 16.51
N GLU A 130 19.86 4.27 15.68
CA GLU A 130 18.44 4.44 15.99
C GLU A 130 17.66 3.12 15.84
N PHE A 131 18.04 2.29 14.86
CA PHE A 131 17.41 1.01 14.56
C PHE A 131 18.38 -0.13 14.80
N ARG A 132 17.84 -1.26 15.23
CA ARG A 132 18.58 -2.49 15.46
C ARG A 132 19.20 -3.04 14.16
N PRO A 133 20.51 -3.41 14.18
CA PRO A 133 21.21 -3.85 12.98
C PRO A 133 21.09 -5.36 12.67
N ASP A 134 20.49 -6.16 13.57
CA ASP A 134 20.35 -7.61 13.43
C ASP A 134 19.22 -8.05 12.49
N LEU A 135 18.33 -7.11 12.09
CA LEU A 135 17.33 -7.32 11.04
C LEU A 135 17.79 -6.61 9.76
N THR A 136 17.63 -7.24 8.62
CA THR A 136 17.98 -6.59 7.35
C THR A 136 17.03 -5.44 7.03
N ALA A 137 17.53 -4.36 6.44
CA ALA A 137 16.72 -3.22 6.03
C ALA A 137 15.61 -3.62 5.03
N ALA A 138 15.92 -4.54 4.12
CA ALA A 138 14.93 -5.11 3.20
C ALA A 138 13.78 -5.81 3.94
N TRP A 139 14.08 -6.59 4.98
CA TRP A 139 13.05 -7.23 5.80
C TRP A 139 12.18 -6.19 6.54
N LEU A 140 12.78 -5.11 7.03
CA LEU A 140 12.05 -4.03 7.69
C LEU A 140 11.12 -3.29 6.72
N THR A 141 11.53 -3.14 5.45
CA THR A 141 10.68 -2.62 4.37
C THR A 141 9.46 -3.52 4.15
N GLU A 142 9.66 -4.82 4.00
CA GLU A 142 8.57 -5.80 3.86
C GLU A 142 7.66 -5.85 5.09
N ALA A 143 8.23 -5.74 6.29
CA ALA A 143 7.45 -5.69 7.53
C ALA A 143 6.54 -4.45 7.59
N LEU A 144 7.01 -3.29 7.13
CA LEU A 144 6.19 -2.09 7.06
C LEU A 144 5.01 -2.28 6.09
N TYR A 145 5.25 -2.77 4.87
CA TYR A 145 4.16 -3.06 3.92
C TYR A 145 3.14 -4.03 4.51
N SER A 146 3.61 -5.11 5.12
CA SER A 146 2.75 -6.13 5.73
C SER A 146 1.90 -5.57 6.88
N LEU A 147 2.47 -4.70 7.72
CA LEU A 147 1.74 -4.04 8.81
C LEU A 147 0.69 -3.07 8.27
N VAL A 148 1.03 -2.27 7.27
CA VAL A 148 0.12 -1.31 6.63
C VAL A 148 -1.06 -2.04 5.98
N ALA A 149 -0.77 -3.07 5.15
CA ALA A 149 -1.79 -3.88 4.48
C ALA A 149 -2.66 -4.66 5.50
N GLY A 150 -2.03 -5.28 6.49
CA GLY A 150 -2.71 -6.05 7.54
C GLY A 150 -3.63 -5.17 8.40
N TYR A 151 -3.20 -3.96 8.72
CA TYR A 151 -4.03 -2.99 9.45
C TYR A 151 -5.26 -2.58 8.64
N ALA A 152 -5.08 -2.25 7.36
CA ALA A 152 -6.18 -1.88 6.48
C ALA A 152 -7.22 -3.00 6.38
N TRP A 153 -6.77 -4.25 6.21
CA TRP A 153 -7.66 -5.41 6.22
C TRP A 153 -8.38 -5.57 7.57
N ALA A 154 -7.66 -5.48 8.69
CA ALA A 154 -8.25 -5.61 10.03
C ALA A 154 -9.29 -4.52 10.32
N SER A 155 -9.06 -3.30 9.81
CA SER A 155 -10.00 -2.20 9.90
C SER A 155 -11.26 -2.45 9.07
N GLN A 156 -11.11 -2.94 7.83
CA GLN A 156 -12.24 -3.28 6.95
C GLN A 156 -13.16 -4.35 7.57
N VAL A 157 -12.60 -5.33 8.27
CA VAL A 157 -13.38 -6.38 8.94
C VAL A 157 -13.82 -6.02 10.37
N GLY A 158 -13.61 -4.77 10.78
CA GLY A 158 -14.08 -4.22 12.05
C GLY A 158 -13.32 -4.71 13.30
N ARG A 159 -12.10 -5.24 13.13
CA ARG A 159 -11.27 -5.71 14.27
C ARG A 159 -10.51 -4.59 14.97
N VAL A 160 -10.17 -3.52 14.24
CA VAL A 160 -9.46 -2.35 14.74
C VAL A 160 -10.12 -1.08 14.24
N PRO A 161 -10.10 0.03 15.01
CA PRO A 161 -10.66 1.31 14.55
C PRO A 161 -9.75 1.96 13.51
N ALA A 162 -10.28 2.45 12.39
CA ALA A 162 -9.48 3.13 11.35
C ALA A 162 -8.63 4.28 11.90
N ARG A 163 -9.17 5.07 12.83
CA ARG A 163 -8.50 6.22 13.46
C ARG A 163 -7.20 5.91 14.20
N ASP A 164 -6.96 4.65 14.55
CA ASP A 164 -5.77 4.23 15.30
C ASP A 164 -4.62 3.77 14.40
N PHE A 165 -4.77 3.84 13.06
CA PHE A 165 -3.80 3.39 12.07
C PHE A 165 -2.37 3.85 12.39
N ASN A 166 -2.16 5.15 12.42
CA ASN A 166 -0.83 5.72 12.63
C ASN A 166 -0.23 5.28 13.98
N ARG A 167 -0.99 5.41 15.06
CA ARG A 167 -0.53 5.06 16.40
C ARG A 167 -0.14 3.59 16.51
N MET A 168 -1.01 2.68 16.06
CA MET A 168 -0.80 1.24 16.24
C MET A 168 0.38 0.72 15.43
N ILE A 169 0.51 1.16 14.17
CA ILE A 169 1.64 0.75 13.32
C ILE A 169 2.95 1.36 13.83
N THR A 170 2.94 2.66 14.17
CA THR A 170 4.14 3.35 14.66
C THR A 170 4.66 2.70 15.95
N GLU A 171 3.78 2.46 16.94
CA GLU A 171 4.18 1.84 18.20
C GLU A 171 4.72 0.42 18.00
N LEU A 172 4.02 -0.39 17.20
CA LEU A 172 4.46 -1.76 16.95
C LEU A 172 5.79 -1.81 16.20
N LEU A 173 5.94 -0.98 15.16
CA LEU A 173 7.14 -0.96 14.32
C LEU A 173 8.34 -0.41 15.10
N LEU A 174 8.20 0.77 15.74
CA LEU A 174 9.31 1.38 16.46
C LEU A 174 9.78 0.52 17.64
N ASN A 175 8.87 -0.02 18.44
CA ASN A 175 9.25 -0.92 19.53
C ASN A 175 9.86 -2.24 19.04
N GLY A 176 9.62 -2.63 17.78
CA GLY A 176 10.26 -3.78 17.14
C GLY A 176 11.60 -3.47 16.48
N VAL A 177 11.87 -2.23 16.07
CA VAL A 177 13.09 -1.83 15.32
C VAL A 177 14.09 -1.01 16.13
N GLN A 178 13.67 -0.41 17.24
CA GLN A 178 14.60 0.33 18.09
C GLN A 178 15.64 -0.59 18.72
N THR A 179 16.83 -0.05 18.91
CA THR A 179 17.88 -0.73 19.70
C THR A 179 17.43 -0.80 21.17
N PRO A 180 17.56 -1.97 21.82
CA PRO A 180 17.24 -2.12 23.26
C PRO A 180 18.01 -1.16 24.15
#